data_5031da2cdee6a274af6efea82a48118e
#
_entry.id   5031da2cdee6a274af6efea82a48118e
#
_cell.length_a   1.000
_cell.length_b   1.000
_cell.length_c   1.000
_cell.angle_alpha   90.00
_cell.angle_beta   90.00
_cell.angle_gamma   90.00
#
_symmetry.space_group_name_H-M   'P 1'
#
loop_
_entity.id
_entity.type
_entity.pdbx_description
1 polymer ?
#
loop_
_entity_poly.entity_id
_entity_poly.type
_entity_poly.pdbx_seq_one_letter_code
_entity_poly.pdbx_strand_id
1 'polypeptide(L)'
;MISLSHRINTFEKLGNDLLKVSDANSDTEFENKFMNSLNTEVSEAALNNGWFVELHVRFMLKSIAQSLSKKNLTKWIEPYMENLASNNGNKVIGVVMAGNIPMVGFHDLLCVLMSGNKLFAKLSSDDNKLIPSIANLLIDMEPSFSDYITFTSGKLEKIDAIIATGSDNSSRYFEYYFGKYPNIIRKNRNGIAVLDGNETNNQMTSLMDDIFTYYGLGCRNISHL
;
A
#
# COMPACT_ATOMS: atom_id res chain seq x y z
N MET A 1 12.25 12.08 16.32
CA MET A 1 11.04 12.01 15.42
C MET A 1 11.40 12.57 14.07
N ILE A 2 11.02 11.88 12.98
CA ILE A 2 11.25 12.37 11.59
C ILE A 2 10.24 13.49 11.32
N SER A 3 10.71 14.68 10.91
CA SER A 3 9.84 15.82 10.62
C SER A 3 8.90 15.52 9.44
N LEU A 4 7.73 16.17 9.38
CA LEU A 4 6.77 15.97 8.29
C LEU A 4 7.38 16.30 6.92
N SER A 5 8.11 17.41 6.82
CA SER A 5 8.79 17.79 5.58
C SER A 5 9.82 16.75 5.14
N HIS A 6 10.54 16.16 6.09
CA HIS A 6 11.52 15.13 5.80
C HIS A 6 10.82 13.83 5.33
N ARG A 7 9.70 13.43 5.96
CA ARG A 7 8.89 12.31 5.51
C ARG A 7 8.39 12.50 4.08
N ILE A 8 7.84 13.69 3.76
CA ILE A 8 7.38 14.02 2.41
C ILE A 8 8.52 13.87 1.39
N ASN A 9 9.67 14.45 1.69
CA ASN A 9 10.82 14.40 0.78
C ASN A 9 11.35 12.96 0.60
N THR A 10 11.35 12.14 1.65
CA THR A 10 11.80 10.75 1.56
C THR A 10 10.82 9.90 0.75
N PHE A 11 9.51 10.07 0.96
CA PHE A 11 8.50 9.38 0.16
C PHE A 11 8.49 9.84 -1.31
N GLU A 12 8.78 11.11 -1.59
CA GLU A 12 8.97 11.59 -2.96
C GLU A 12 10.17 10.90 -3.65
N LYS A 13 11.31 10.76 -2.94
CA LYS A 13 12.46 10.01 -3.44
C LYS A 13 12.12 8.55 -3.69
N LEU A 14 11.42 7.92 -2.73
CA LEU A 14 10.92 6.55 -2.89
C LEU A 14 10.05 6.44 -4.14
N GLY A 15 9.12 7.37 -4.37
CA GLY A 15 8.29 7.40 -5.57
C GLY A 15 9.09 7.43 -6.86
N ASN A 16 10.17 8.22 -6.90
CA ASN A 16 11.05 8.29 -8.08
C ASN A 16 11.76 6.96 -8.35
N ASP A 17 12.20 6.25 -7.32
CA ASP A 17 12.88 4.96 -7.50
C ASP A 17 11.88 3.83 -7.80
N LEU A 18 10.69 3.85 -7.20
CA LEU A 18 9.61 2.93 -7.58
C LEU A 18 9.19 3.11 -9.05
N LEU A 19 9.19 4.34 -9.55
CA LEU A 19 8.90 4.60 -10.97
C LEU A 19 9.96 3.96 -11.88
N LYS A 20 11.25 4.08 -11.55
CA LYS A 20 12.33 3.42 -12.31
C LYS A 20 12.15 1.90 -12.30
N VAL A 21 11.85 1.30 -11.14
CA VAL A 21 11.60 -0.14 -11.05
C VAL A 21 10.34 -0.53 -11.83
N SER A 22 9.29 0.28 -11.82
CA SER A 22 8.06 -0.01 -12.58
C SER A 22 8.26 -0.03 -14.10
N ASP A 23 9.20 0.76 -14.61
CA ASP A 23 9.49 0.86 -16.04
C ASP A 23 10.67 -0.08 -16.47
N ALA A 24 11.27 -0.81 -15.52
CA ALA A 24 12.34 -1.76 -15.74
C ALA A 24 11.82 -3.12 -16.28
N ASN A 25 12.75 -4.01 -16.63
CA ASN A 25 12.49 -5.42 -16.87
C ASN A 25 13.32 -6.28 -15.89
N SER A 26 13.18 -7.61 -15.95
CA SER A 26 13.89 -8.55 -15.08
C SER A 26 15.42 -8.40 -15.13
N ASP A 27 15.96 -8.02 -16.29
CA ASP A 27 17.41 -7.96 -16.55
C ASP A 27 18.01 -6.57 -16.23
N THR A 28 17.16 -5.62 -15.79
CA THR A 28 17.62 -4.26 -15.45
C THR A 28 18.39 -4.30 -14.14
N GLU A 29 19.62 -3.80 -14.16
CA GLU A 29 20.46 -3.61 -13.00
C GLU A 29 20.48 -2.15 -12.56
N PHE A 30 20.36 -1.93 -11.25
CA PHE A 30 20.45 -0.62 -10.60
C PHE A 30 21.72 -0.56 -9.75
N GLU A 31 22.26 0.62 -9.54
CA GLU A 31 23.38 0.82 -8.59
C GLU A 31 22.95 0.52 -7.14
N ASN A 32 21.68 0.77 -6.80
CA ASN A 32 21.14 0.50 -5.49
C ASN A 32 20.68 -0.97 -5.38
N LYS A 33 21.32 -1.72 -4.46
CA LYS A 33 21.02 -3.14 -4.23
C LYS A 33 19.56 -3.41 -3.79
N PHE A 34 18.90 -2.48 -3.10
CA PHE A 34 17.52 -2.63 -2.68
C PHE A 34 16.55 -2.43 -3.85
N MET A 35 16.90 -1.59 -4.82
CA MET A 35 16.15 -1.51 -6.08
C MET A 35 16.28 -2.81 -6.88
N ASN A 36 17.46 -3.43 -6.92
CA ASN A 36 17.66 -4.74 -7.54
C ASN A 36 16.84 -5.81 -6.84
N SER A 37 16.88 -5.83 -5.50
CA SER A 37 16.06 -6.77 -4.70
C SER A 37 14.55 -6.59 -4.98
N LEU A 38 14.06 -5.36 -5.02
CA LEU A 38 12.66 -5.09 -5.36
C LEU A 38 12.33 -5.52 -6.80
N ASN A 39 13.22 -5.25 -7.77
CA ASN A 39 13.01 -5.67 -9.16
C ASN A 39 12.92 -7.19 -9.30
N THR A 40 13.75 -7.94 -8.56
CA THR A 40 13.67 -9.40 -8.49
C THR A 40 12.34 -9.86 -7.89
N GLU A 41 11.91 -9.30 -6.75
CA GLU A 41 10.63 -9.66 -6.14
C GLU A 41 9.42 -9.32 -7.04
N VAL A 42 9.50 -8.27 -7.84
CA VAL A 42 8.48 -7.91 -8.84
C VAL A 42 8.42 -8.95 -9.95
N SER A 43 9.56 -9.34 -10.50
CA SER A 43 9.64 -10.32 -11.61
C SER A 43 9.24 -11.73 -11.16
N GLU A 44 9.54 -12.08 -9.90
CA GLU A 44 9.26 -13.40 -9.31
C GLU A 44 7.94 -13.45 -8.52
N ALA A 45 7.16 -12.36 -8.46
CA ALA A 45 5.95 -12.29 -7.64
C ALA A 45 4.96 -13.43 -7.93
N ALA A 46 4.83 -13.82 -9.20
CA ALA A 46 3.96 -14.92 -9.62
C ALA A 46 4.35 -16.29 -9.05
N LEU A 47 5.62 -16.49 -8.64
CA LEU A 47 6.07 -17.73 -7.99
C LEU A 47 5.50 -17.87 -6.56
N ASN A 48 5.21 -16.74 -5.91
CA ASN A 48 4.63 -16.71 -4.56
C ASN A 48 3.10 -16.66 -4.61
N ASN A 49 2.55 -15.91 -5.56
CA ASN A 49 1.11 -15.80 -5.77
C ASN A 49 0.84 -15.69 -7.29
N GLY A 50 0.27 -16.74 -7.88
CA GLY A 50 0.01 -16.83 -9.32
C GLY A 50 -0.88 -15.72 -9.90
N TRP A 51 -1.62 -14.98 -9.05
CA TRP A 51 -2.38 -13.81 -9.45
C TRP A 51 -1.52 -12.53 -9.58
N PHE A 52 -0.30 -12.55 -9.06
CA PHE A 52 0.61 -11.40 -9.07
C PHE A 52 1.51 -11.44 -10.31
N VAL A 53 0.90 -11.45 -11.50
CA VAL A 53 1.68 -11.36 -12.74
C VAL A 53 2.47 -10.06 -12.78
N GLU A 54 3.69 -10.14 -13.32
CA GLU A 54 4.65 -9.03 -13.34
C GLU A 54 4.04 -7.74 -13.88
N LEU A 55 3.24 -7.82 -14.95
CA LEU A 55 2.55 -6.67 -15.54
C LEU A 55 1.68 -5.93 -14.50
N HIS A 56 0.90 -6.65 -13.72
CA HIS A 56 0.05 -6.05 -12.69
C HIS A 56 0.85 -5.50 -11.52
N VAL A 57 1.94 -6.16 -11.13
CA VAL A 57 2.82 -5.68 -10.06
C VAL A 57 3.50 -4.37 -10.49
N ARG A 58 4.04 -4.30 -11.70
CA ARG A 58 4.63 -3.07 -12.24
C ARG A 58 3.61 -1.95 -12.40
N PHE A 59 2.39 -2.27 -12.85
CA PHE A 59 1.29 -1.30 -12.92
C PHE A 59 0.95 -0.71 -11.54
N MET A 60 0.90 -1.54 -10.49
CA MET A 60 0.68 -1.07 -9.12
C MET A 60 1.84 -0.21 -8.62
N LEU A 61 3.11 -0.63 -8.85
CA LEU A 61 4.28 0.18 -8.50
C LEU A 61 4.23 1.56 -9.14
N LYS A 62 3.88 1.63 -10.43
CA LYS A 62 3.73 2.89 -11.16
C LYS A 62 2.65 3.78 -10.54
N SER A 63 1.51 3.19 -10.20
CA SER A 63 0.40 3.91 -9.55
C SER A 63 0.80 4.45 -8.17
N ILE A 64 1.51 3.65 -7.37
CA ILE A 64 2.07 4.06 -6.09
C ILE A 64 3.07 5.21 -6.31
N ALA A 65 4.03 5.06 -7.22
CA ALA A 65 5.05 6.06 -7.52
C ALA A 65 4.44 7.42 -7.89
N GLN A 66 3.43 7.43 -8.75
CA GLN A 66 2.71 8.64 -9.15
C GLN A 66 2.00 9.32 -7.96
N SER A 67 1.44 8.52 -7.03
CA SER A 67 0.79 9.05 -5.83
C SER A 67 1.78 9.72 -4.87
N LEU A 68 3.04 9.30 -4.88
CA LEU A 68 4.11 9.80 -4.01
C LEU A 68 4.79 11.08 -4.52
N SER A 69 4.36 11.66 -5.64
CA SER A 69 4.89 12.95 -6.06
C SER A 69 4.67 14.01 -4.97
N LYS A 70 5.63 14.93 -4.80
CA LYS A 70 5.54 15.99 -3.78
C LYS A 70 4.25 16.76 -3.85
N LYS A 71 3.79 17.08 -5.08
CA LYS A 71 2.52 17.75 -5.33
C LYS A 71 1.34 16.97 -4.75
N ASN A 72 1.28 15.67 -5.03
CA ASN A 72 0.18 14.82 -4.58
C ASN A 72 0.22 14.60 -3.07
N LEU A 73 1.41 14.34 -2.50
CA LEU A 73 1.58 14.20 -1.05
C LEU A 73 1.18 15.47 -0.30
N THR A 74 1.64 16.65 -0.76
CA THR A 74 1.31 17.93 -0.12
C THR A 74 -0.20 18.19 -0.18
N LYS A 75 -0.83 18.01 -1.35
CA LYS A 75 -2.27 18.18 -1.52
C LYS A 75 -3.08 17.20 -0.63
N TRP A 76 -2.61 15.96 -0.53
CA TRP A 76 -3.27 14.95 0.29
C TRP A 76 -3.18 15.25 1.78
N ILE A 77 -2.05 15.79 2.25
CA ILE A 77 -1.81 16.07 3.68
C ILE A 77 -2.42 17.40 4.12
N GLU A 78 -2.59 18.36 3.20
CA GLU A 78 -3.04 19.72 3.50
C GLU A 78 -4.24 19.78 4.47
N PRO A 79 -5.31 18.99 4.32
CA PRO A 79 -6.46 19.02 5.23
C PRO A 79 -6.14 18.52 6.65
N TYR A 80 -4.99 17.85 6.84
CA TYR A 80 -4.60 17.21 8.12
C TYR A 80 -3.44 17.92 8.81
N MET A 81 -2.96 19.05 8.28
CA MET A 81 -1.73 19.72 8.77
C MET A 81 -1.79 20.06 10.25
N GLU A 82 -2.92 20.59 10.75
CA GLU A 82 -3.10 20.93 12.17
C GLU A 82 -3.01 19.69 13.06
N ASN A 83 -3.68 18.62 12.67
CA ASN A 83 -3.66 17.34 13.41
C ASN A 83 -2.26 16.71 13.39
N LEU A 84 -1.55 16.82 12.28
CA LEU A 84 -0.20 16.28 12.14
C LEU A 84 0.82 17.09 12.94
N ALA A 85 0.65 18.41 13.05
CA ALA A 85 1.51 19.28 13.86
C ALA A 85 1.38 19.00 15.37
N SER A 86 0.18 18.62 15.83
CA SER A 86 -0.09 18.29 17.23
C SER A 86 0.22 16.82 17.59
N ASN A 87 0.51 15.97 16.62
CA ASN A 87 0.77 14.55 16.85
C ASN A 87 2.20 14.32 17.34
N ASN A 88 2.36 13.78 18.54
CA ASN A 88 3.65 13.45 19.12
C ASN A 88 4.32 12.19 18.51
N GLY A 89 3.66 11.50 17.58
CA GLY A 89 4.25 10.42 16.77
C GLY A 89 4.76 9.19 17.53
N ASN A 90 4.22 8.91 18.71
CA ASN A 90 4.70 7.81 19.56
C ASN A 90 3.77 6.59 19.62
N LYS A 91 2.64 6.63 18.89
CA LYS A 91 1.67 5.53 18.91
C LYS A 91 2.12 4.39 18.01
N VAL A 92 1.86 3.17 18.46
CA VAL A 92 2.05 1.95 17.68
C VAL A 92 0.72 1.59 17.02
N ILE A 93 0.66 1.71 15.71
CA ILE A 93 -0.52 1.38 14.93
C ILE A 93 -0.37 -0.02 14.37
N GLY A 94 -1.24 -0.93 14.85
CA GLY A 94 -1.37 -2.25 14.27
C GLY A 94 -2.00 -2.15 12.88
N VAL A 95 -1.48 -2.91 11.91
CA VAL A 95 -2.08 -3.01 10.57
C VAL A 95 -2.19 -4.47 10.17
N VAL A 96 -3.40 -4.95 9.89
CA VAL A 96 -3.61 -6.24 9.21
C VAL A 96 -3.78 -5.96 7.73
N MET A 97 -2.76 -6.32 6.96
CA MET A 97 -2.71 -6.07 5.53
C MET A 97 -3.46 -7.15 4.75
N ALA A 98 -4.27 -6.75 3.79
CA ALA A 98 -4.82 -7.65 2.78
C ALA A 98 -3.73 -8.00 1.74
N GLY A 99 -3.97 -9.03 0.93
CA GLY A 99 -3.05 -9.48 -0.11
C GLY A 99 -3.80 -9.97 -1.36
N ASN A 100 -5.01 -9.46 -1.59
CA ASN A 100 -5.82 -9.83 -2.75
C ASN A 100 -5.30 -9.23 -4.07
N ILE A 101 -4.59 -8.10 -4.00
CA ILE A 101 -3.87 -7.48 -5.12
C ILE A 101 -2.49 -7.05 -4.66
N PRO A 102 -1.50 -6.89 -5.56
CA PRO A 102 -0.14 -6.54 -5.20
C PRO A 102 -0.08 -5.25 -4.38
N MET A 103 0.68 -5.24 -3.28
CA MET A 103 1.00 -4.06 -2.47
C MET A 103 -0.21 -3.26 -1.96
N VAL A 104 -1.39 -3.88 -1.84
CA VAL A 104 -2.62 -3.21 -1.38
C VAL A 104 -2.47 -2.59 0.03
N GLY A 105 -1.60 -3.15 0.87
CA GLY A 105 -1.27 -2.64 2.20
C GLY A 105 -0.38 -1.39 2.20
N PHE A 106 0.17 -0.97 1.06
CA PHE A 106 1.08 0.18 0.98
C PHE A 106 0.42 1.49 1.43
N HIS A 107 -0.85 1.69 1.11
CA HIS A 107 -1.55 2.91 1.52
C HIS A 107 -1.65 3.04 3.05
N ASP A 108 -1.89 1.94 3.76
CA ASP A 108 -1.94 1.96 5.23
C ASP A 108 -0.55 2.19 5.83
N LEU A 109 0.51 1.59 5.26
CA LEU A 109 1.89 1.90 5.62
C LEU A 109 2.17 3.39 5.45
N LEU A 110 1.84 3.96 4.29
CA LEU A 110 2.02 5.39 4.01
C LEU A 110 1.27 6.26 5.02
N CYS A 111 0.00 5.98 5.31
CA CYS A 111 -0.82 6.73 6.27
C CYS A 111 -0.19 6.74 7.66
N VAL A 112 0.24 5.57 8.15
CA VAL A 112 0.83 5.44 9.49
C VAL A 112 2.15 6.20 9.57
N LEU A 113 3.04 6.03 8.61
CA LEU A 113 4.34 6.69 8.62
C LEU A 113 4.23 8.20 8.38
N MET A 114 3.34 8.64 7.48
CA MET A 114 3.10 10.06 7.24
C MET A 114 2.47 10.76 8.45
N SER A 115 1.69 10.05 9.27
CA SER A 115 1.22 10.59 10.54
C SER A 115 2.29 10.66 11.63
N GLY A 116 3.50 10.11 11.40
CA GLY A 116 4.61 10.08 12.34
C GLY A 116 4.51 8.98 13.38
N ASN A 117 3.57 8.08 13.26
CA ASN A 117 3.38 6.94 14.15
C ASN A 117 4.21 5.73 13.71
N LYS A 118 4.29 4.72 14.57
CA LYS A 118 5.00 3.47 14.30
C LYS A 118 4.04 2.45 13.69
N LEU A 119 4.49 1.80 12.63
CA LEU A 119 3.79 0.72 11.97
C LEU A 119 4.17 -0.62 12.62
N PHE A 120 3.19 -1.38 13.08
CA PHE A 120 3.34 -2.79 13.42
C PHE A 120 2.38 -3.61 12.55
N ALA A 121 2.90 -4.15 11.44
CA ALA A 121 2.06 -4.73 10.41
C ALA A 121 2.15 -6.26 10.39
N LYS A 122 0.96 -6.89 10.33
CA LYS A 122 0.82 -8.29 9.99
C LYS A 122 0.59 -8.39 8.48
N LEU A 123 1.56 -8.96 7.79
CA LEU A 123 1.49 -9.19 6.36
C LEU A 123 0.49 -10.29 6.01
N SER A 124 -0.11 -10.21 4.83
CA SER A 124 -0.82 -11.33 4.22
C SER A 124 0.17 -12.41 3.79
N SER A 125 -0.22 -13.69 3.87
CA SER A 125 0.55 -14.78 3.25
C SER A 125 0.69 -14.62 1.74
N ASP A 126 -0.29 -13.97 1.12
CA ASP A 126 -0.40 -13.81 -0.33
C ASP A 126 0.45 -12.64 -0.87
N ASP A 127 0.87 -11.71 0.02
CA ASP A 127 1.77 -10.58 -0.29
C ASP A 127 2.69 -10.30 0.90
N ASN A 128 3.69 -11.15 1.10
CA ASN A 128 4.60 -11.04 2.22
C ASN A 128 6.02 -10.59 1.85
N LYS A 129 6.26 -10.27 0.56
CA LYS A 129 7.58 -9.89 0.06
C LYS A 129 7.65 -8.47 -0.50
N LEU A 130 6.66 -8.06 -1.30
CA LEU A 130 6.71 -6.77 -2.01
C LEU A 130 6.73 -5.57 -1.05
N ILE A 131 5.84 -5.55 -0.05
CA ILE A 131 5.81 -4.46 0.95
C ILE A 131 7.10 -4.39 1.77
N PRO A 132 7.66 -5.49 2.32
CA PRO A 132 8.96 -5.46 2.97
C PRO A 132 10.10 -4.96 2.08
N SER A 133 10.14 -5.34 0.80
CA SER A 133 11.16 -4.85 -0.14
C SER A 133 11.08 -3.33 -0.35
N ILE A 134 9.87 -2.77 -0.48
CA ILE A 134 9.68 -1.31 -0.53
C ILE A 134 10.10 -0.66 0.80
N ALA A 135 9.77 -1.26 1.94
CA ALA A 135 10.17 -0.74 3.24
C ALA A 135 11.69 -0.74 3.43
N ASN A 136 12.39 -1.77 2.95
CA ASN A 136 13.85 -1.82 2.98
C ASN A 136 14.47 -0.71 2.13
N LEU A 137 13.91 -0.43 0.95
CA LEU A 137 14.34 0.70 0.12
C LEU A 137 14.11 2.05 0.82
N LEU A 138 12.96 2.22 1.50
CA LEU A 138 12.67 3.41 2.30
C LEU A 138 13.66 3.59 3.47
N ILE A 139 14.00 2.50 4.16
CA ILE A 139 14.97 2.49 5.28
C ILE A 139 16.39 2.78 4.77
N ASP A 140 16.77 2.31 3.59
CA ASP A 140 18.05 2.64 2.96
C ASP A 140 18.17 4.15 2.70
N MET A 141 17.10 4.79 2.23
CA MET A 141 17.04 6.23 2.00
C MET A 141 17.07 7.07 3.30
N GLU A 142 16.44 6.56 4.34
CA GLU A 142 16.32 7.21 5.66
C GLU A 142 16.32 6.15 6.77
N PRO A 143 17.52 5.84 7.32
CA PRO A 143 17.68 4.77 8.32
C PRO A 143 16.81 4.89 9.57
N SER A 144 16.39 6.12 9.93
CA SER A 144 15.51 6.32 11.08
C SER A 144 14.14 5.62 10.94
N PHE A 145 13.71 5.28 9.72
CA PHE A 145 12.46 4.51 9.53
C PHE A 145 12.54 3.10 10.08
N SER A 146 13.74 2.55 10.33
CA SER A 146 13.89 1.24 10.98
C SER A 146 13.23 1.16 12.35
N ASP A 147 13.17 2.27 13.08
CA ASP A 147 12.50 2.37 14.39
C ASP A 147 10.97 2.51 14.29
N TYR A 148 10.47 2.73 13.07
CA TYR A 148 9.05 2.99 12.81
C TYR A 148 8.34 1.86 12.08
N ILE A 149 9.05 0.87 11.55
CA ILE A 149 8.46 -0.20 10.74
C ILE A 149 8.81 -1.55 11.36
N THR A 150 7.77 -2.31 11.71
CA THR A 150 7.92 -3.69 12.18
C THR A 150 6.90 -4.57 11.46
N PHE A 151 7.38 -5.65 10.86
CA PHE A 151 6.54 -6.68 10.25
C PHE A 151 6.49 -7.92 11.12
N THR A 152 5.34 -8.61 11.12
CA THR A 152 5.15 -9.86 11.85
C THR A 152 4.25 -10.84 11.10
N SER A 153 4.47 -12.13 11.30
CA SER A 153 3.52 -13.19 10.95
C SER A 153 2.65 -13.60 12.15
N GLY A 154 3.02 -13.12 13.36
CA GLY A 154 2.38 -13.45 14.62
C GLY A 154 1.17 -12.58 14.96
N LYS A 155 0.87 -12.49 16.26
CA LYS A 155 -0.20 -11.66 16.79
C LYS A 155 0.24 -10.20 16.89
N LEU A 156 -0.70 -9.29 16.69
CA LEU A 156 -0.52 -7.87 16.98
C LEU A 156 -0.86 -7.62 18.46
N GLU A 157 0.16 -7.29 19.24
CA GLU A 157 0.03 -7.01 20.67
C GLU A 157 0.68 -5.66 20.99
N LYS A 158 0.28 -5.03 22.09
CA LYS A 158 0.83 -3.74 22.54
C LYS A 158 0.69 -2.64 21.48
N ILE A 159 -0.49 -2.54 20.89
CA ILE A 159 -0.86 -1.52 19.90
C ILE A 159 -1.76 -0.47 20.54
N ASP A 160 -1.72 0.76 20.04
CA ASP A 160 -2.57 1.87 20.49
C ASP A 160 -3.84 2.01 19.65
N ALA A 161 -3.77 1.61 18.37
CA ALA A 161 -4.89 1.60 17.45
C ALA A 161 -4.64 0.54 16.36
N ILE A 162 -5.67 0.21 15.58
CA ILE A 162 -5.57 -0.79 14.52
C ILE A 162 -6.28 -0.38 13.25
N ILE A 163 -5.68 -0.72 12.13
CA ILE A 163 -6.30 -0.73 10.81
C ILE A 163 -6.32 -2.19 10.35
N ALA A 164 -7.50 -2.73 10.08
CA ALA A 164 -7.62 -4.12 9.64
C ALA A 164 -8.47 -4.19 8.37
N THR A 165 -7.93 -4.84 7.34
CA THR A 165 -8.61 -5.05 6.05
C THR A 165 -8.76 -6.54 5.79
N GLY A 166 -9.97 -6.98 5.47
CA GLY A 166 -10.25 -8.39 5.21
C GLY A 166 -11.64 -8.63 4.64
N SER A 167 -11.96 -9.92 4.42
CA SER A 167 -13.29 -10.34 4.01
C SER A 167 -14.34 -10.09 5.11
N ASP A 168 -15.62 -10.23 4.77
CA ASP A 168 -16.71 -10.11 5.74
C ASP A 168 -16.58 -11.13 6.88
N ASN A 169 -16.08 -12.33 6.59
CA ASN A 169 -15.79 -13.33 7.63
C ASN A 169 -14.64 -12.87 8.53
N SER A 170 -13.55 -12.39 7.96
CA SER A 170 -12.40 -11.87 8.72
C SER A 170 -12.78 -10.67 9.58
N SER A 171 -13.67 -9.80 9.11
CA SER A 171 -14.08 -8.59 9.83
C SER A 171 -14.76 -8.90 11.16
N ARG A 172 -15.54 -9.99 11.25
CA ARG A 172 -16.15 -10.43 12.52
C ARG A 172 -15.10 -10.79 13.57
N TYR A 173 -14.02 -11.46 13.15
CA TYR A 173 -12.88 -11.75 14.02
C TYR A 173 -12.15 -10.47 14.41
N PHE A 174 -11.99 -9.52 13.48
CA PHE A 174 -11.34 -8.25 13.79
C PHE A 174 -12.18 -7.42 14.78
N GLU A 175 -13.49 -7.37 14.63
CA GLU A 175 -14.39 -6.71 15.59
C GLU A 175 -14.29 -7.35 16.98
N TYR A 176 -14.24 -8.67 17.06
CA TYR A 176 -14.12 -9.39 18.33
C TYR A 176 -12.78 -9.14 19.02
N TYR A 177 -11.65 -9.29 18.30
CA TYR A 177 -10.32 -9.17 18.90
C TYR A 177 -9.85 -7.73 19.07
N PHE A 178 -10.23 -6.84 18.16
CA PHE A 178 -9.71 -5.49 18.10
C PHE A 178 -10.73 -4.40 18.46
N GLY A 179 -12.00 -4.73 18.69
CA GLY A 179 -13.04 -3.76 19.03
C GLY A 179 -12.75 -2.93 20.28
N LYS A 180 -11.85 -3.40 21.16
CA LYS A 180 -11.39 -2.66 22.36
C LYS A 180 -10.39 -1.54 22.06
N TYR A 181 -9.78 -1.53 20.88
CA TYR A 181 -8.86 -0.48 20.45
C TYR A 181 -9.60 0.55 19.57
N PRO A 182 -9.14 1.80 19.51
CA PRO A 182 -9.47 2.67 18.37
C PRO A 182 -9.16 1.94 17.07
N ASN A 183 -10.15 1.82 16.18
CA ASN A 183 -9.99 0.93 15.02
C ASN A 183 -10.61 1.49 13.75
N ILE A 184 -10.05 1.04 12.60
CA ILE A 184 -10.63 1.15 11.26
C ILE A 184 -10.69 -0.27 10.71
N ILE A 185 -11.87 -0.89 10.75
CA ILE A 185 -12.09 -2.22 10.19
C ILE A 185 -12.78 -2.07 8.84
N ARG A 186 -12.07 -2.47 7.78
CA ARG A 186 -12.57 -2.42 6.40
C ARG A 186 -13.06 -3.81 5.99
N LYS A 187 -14.32 -3.85 5.56
CA LYS A 187 -15.00 -5.04 5.01
C LYS A 187 -14.86 -5.06 3.48
N ASN A 188 -15.37 -6.11 2.87
CA ASN A 188 -15.48 -6.19 1.41
C ASN A 188 -16.21 -4.96 0.85
N ARG A 189 -15.75 -4.53 -0.31
CA ARG A 189 -16.37 -3.47 -1.10
C ARG A 189 -16.40 -3.91 -2.55
N ASN A 190 -17.41 -3.45 -3.27
CA ASN A 190 -17.57 -3.68 -4.70
C ASN A 190 -17.70 -2.32 -5.39
N GLY A 191 -17.11 -2.21 -6.58
CA GLY A 191 -17.36 -1.10 -7.48
C GLY A 191 -18.67 -1.33 -8.24
N ILE A 192 -19.39 -0.25 -8.55
CA ILE A 192 -20.59 -0.24 -9.36
C ILE A 192 -20.39 0.79 -10.47
N ALA A 193 -20.72 0.44 -11.71
CA ALA A 193 -20.83 1.39 -12.80
C ALA A 193 -22.29 1.59 -13.16
N VAL A 194 -22.64 2.79 -13.62
CA VAL A 194 -23.97 3.11 -14.16
C VAL A 194 -23.77 3.50 -15.61
N LEU A 195 -24.44 2.78 -16.50
CA LEU A 195 -24.43 3.03 -17.93
C LEU A 195 -25.75 3.69 -18.33
N ASP A 196 -25.69 4.71 -19.18
CA ASP A 196 -26.88 5.40 -19.69
C ASP A 196 -27.20 5.06 -21.16
N GLY A 197 -26.36 4.23 -21.78
CA GLY A 197 -26.51 3.76 -23.16
C GLY A 197 -25.91 4.68 -24.21
N ASN A 198 -25.22 5.76 -23.79
CA ASN A 198 -24.56 6.71 -24.68
C ASN A 198 -23.02 6.64 -24.60
N GLU A 199 -22.49 5.58 -23.97
CA GLU A 199 -21.08 5.42 -23.76
C GLU A 199 -20.32 5.28 -25.07
N THR A 200 -19.23 6.01 -25.19
CA THR A 200 -18.28 5.88 -26.30
C THR A 200 -17.46 4.59 -26.17
N ASN A 201 -16.90 4.12 -27.30
CA ASN A 201 -15.99 2.97 -27.28
C ASN A 201 -14.81 3.14 -26.30
N ASN A 202 -14.28 4.36 -26.18
CA ASN A 202 -13.19 4.64 -25.24
C ASN A 202 -13.64 4.49 -23.78
N GLN A 203 -14.84 4.96 -23.44
CA GLN A 203 -15.40 4.77 -22.09
C GLN A 203 -15.66 3.29 -21.79
N MET A 204 -16.17 2.55 -22.77
CA MET A 204 -16.35 1.08 -22.62
C MET A 204 -15.01 0.36 -22.44
N THR A 205 -13.96 0.75 -23.17
CA THR A 205 -12.60 0.19 -22.96
C THR A 205 -12.09 0.51 -21.56
N SER A 206 -12.24 1.74 -21.08
CA SER A 206 -11.83 2.11 -19.72
C SER A 206 -12.62 1.36 -18.65
N LEU A 207 -13.93 1.11 -18.88
CA LEU A 207 -14.74 0.28 -18.00
C LEU A 207 -14.24 -1.17 -17.94
N MET A 208 -13.83 -1.74 -19.09
CA MET A 208 -13.22 -3.08 -19.10
C MET A 208 -11.92 -3.13 -18.28
N ASP A 209 -11.08 -2.10 -18.34
CA ASP A 209 -9.90 -2.01 -17.51
C ASP A 209 -10.27 -1.97 -16.02
N ASP A 210 -11.31 -1.20 -15.64
CA ASP A 210 -11.80 -1.14 -14.27
C ASP A 210 -12.41 -2.47 -13.76
N ILE A 211 -12.96 -3.30 -14.67
CA ILE A 211 -13.50 -4.63 -14.35
C ILE A 211 -12.35 -5.65 -14.20
N PHE A 212 -11.44 -5.71 -15.17
CA PHE A 212 -10.54 -6.85 -15.36
C PHE A 212 -9.13 -6.65 -14.80
N THR A 213 -8.69 -5.42 -14.53
CA THR A 213 -7.39 -5.18 -13.89
C THR A 213 -7.31 -5.97 -12.58
N TYR A 214 -6.17 -6.62 -12.33
CA TYR A 214 -5.98 -7.56 -11.22
C TYR A 214 -7.00 -8.72 -11.22
N TYR A 215 -7.50 -9.12 -12.37
CA TYR A 215 -8.52 -10.18 -12.52
C TYR A 215 -9.80 -9.92 -11.72
N GLY A 216 -10.15 -8.65 -11.51
CA GLY A 216 -11.33 -8.27 -10.73
C GLY A 216 -11.18 -8.48 -9.21
N LEU A 217 -9.99 -8.77 -8.71
CA LEU A 217 -9.74 -9.07 -7.29
C LEU A 217 -9.64 -7.82 -6.40
N GLY A 218 -9.50 -6.65 -6.99
CA GLY A 218 -9.41 -5.39 -6.24
C GLY A 218 -10.77 -4.94 -5.70
N CYS A 219 -10.80 -4.41 -4.48
CA CYS A 219 -12.03 -3.89 -3.87
C CYS A 219 -12.63 -2.65 -4.58
N ARG A 220 -11.95 -2.14 -5.58
CA ARG A 220 -12.41 -1.04 -6.45
C ARG A 220 -12.75 -1.49 -7.86
N ASN A 221 -12.51 -2.76 -8.20
CA ASN A 221 -12.95 -3.28 -9.48
C ASN A 221 -14.48 -3.23 -9.57
N ILE A 222 -14.96 -2.94 -10.76
CA ILE A 222 -16.40 -2.93 -11.03
C ILE A 222 -16.91 -4.38 -11.09
N SER A 223 -17.86 -4.70 -10.25
CA SER A 223 -18.49 -6.03 -10.19
C SER A 223 -19.99 -6.02 -10.48
N HIS A 224 -20.58 -4.85 -10.66
CA HIS A 224 -21.98 -4.65 -10.98
C HIS A 224 -22.13 -3.51 -12.00
N LEU A 225 -23.04 -3.70 -12.95
CA LEU A 225 -23.41 -2.72 -13.99
C LEU A 225 -24.87 -2.36 -13.84
#